data_cb653c7e245bb06507fe4aa8deca7ac6
#
_entry.id   cb653c7e245bb06507fe4aa8deca7ac6
#
_cell.length_a   1.000
_cell.length_b   1.000
_cell.length_c   1.000
_cell.angle_alpha   90.00
_cell.angle_beta   90.00
_cell.angle_gamma   90.00
#
_symmetry.space_group_name_H-M   'P 1'
#
loop_
_entity.id
_entity.type
_entity.pdbx_description
1 polymer ?
#
loop_
_entity_poly.entity_id
_entity_poly.type
_entity_poly.pdbx_seq_one_letter_code
_entity_poly.pdbx_strand_id
1 'polypeptide(L)'
;MTERGGFAALDTCVHCGFCLQACPTFLATGDEADSPRGRIELMRALEAGELEPDDPAVAVHLDRCLGCRACEPVCPSGVGYGDGLGAARALLTRTRGAPPLARLALWALTTPGVSRVVYALARSLRVIGLPRALAGWGRFRFALGMLAATRPVRNAECGMRNRSPTVHSSLRTPHSALTTTLLFRGCVMDGLFPHVHDATIRTLAVNGYEVRAVARQVCCGALHAHAGLRDEARALARQNVAAFGAGEEPIVVNSAGCGAMLKEYAHLLDEEDSAAGDGVSFAARVKDVTELLAERGPRPGAPLDRRVAYDPPCHLLHAQRIAEPPLRVLAAIPVLRVISTPDAAQCCGSAGLFTLLEPGMSRAVLMPKLASLRDAAPQIVATGNPGCLMQLGAALAAAGIAAQARHPVELLDESYQAAGYYA
;
A
#
# COMPACT_ATOMS: atom_id res chain seq x y z
N MET A 1 -5.10 32.75 6.29
CA MET A 1 -4.45 32.03 7.39
C MET A 1 -3.37 31.16 6.81
N THR A 2 -2.17 31.31 7.33
CA THR A 2 -0.93 30.73 6.84
C THR A 2 -0.99 29.19 6.85
N GLU A 3 -0.44 28.57 5.81
CA GLU A 3 -0.29 27.11 5.55
C GLU A 3 0.52 26.34 6.63
N ARG A 4 0.51 26.79 7.88
CA ARG A 4 1.17 26.13 9.03
C ARG A 4 0.59 24.75 9.35
N GLY A 5 -0.61 24.40 8.84
CA GLY A 5 -1.31 23.19 9.27
C GLY A 5 -0.47 21.91 9.29
N GLY A 6 0.30 21.64 8.22
CA GLY A 6 1.16 20.46 8.15
C GLY A 6 2.48 20.61 8.93
N PHE A 7 3.11 21.79 8.94
CA PHE A 7 4.37 22.03 9.65
C PHE A 7 4.16 22.12 11.17
N ALA A 8 3.02 22.62 11.64
CA ALA A 8 2.70 22.65 13.07
C ALA A 8 2.75 21.26 13.74
N ALA A 9 2.53 20.20 12.99
CA ALA A 9 2.65 18.82 13.48
C ALA A 9 4.11 18.44 13.86
N LEU A 10 5.10 19.24 13.48
CA LEU A 10 6.52 19.03 13.78
C LEU A 10 6.96 19.74 15.09
N ASP A 11 6.17 20.66 15.63
CA ASP A 11 6.56 21.51 16.76
C ASP A 11 6.90 20.72 18.03
N THR A 12 6.32 19.54 18.20
CA THR A 12 6.57 18.67 19.37
C THR A 12 7.91 17.92 19.31
N CYS A 13 8.70 18.06 18.23
CA CYS A 13 9.98 17.36 18.12
C CYS A 13 11.03 17.94 19.08
N VAL A 14 11.56 17.08 19.97
CA VAL A 14 12.62 17.41 20.94
C VAL A 14 13.98 16.82 20.57
N HIS A 15 14.17 16.39 19.34
CA HIS A 15 15.44 15.87 18.78
C HIS A 15 16.05 14.68 19.54
N CYS A 16 15.28 13.88 20.27
CA CYS A 16 15.75 12.77 21.11
C CYS A 16 16.43 11.60 20.33
N GLY A 17 16.18 11.47 19.02
CA GLY A 17 16.81 10.47 18.15
C GLY A 17 16.17 9.07 18.13
N PHE A 18 15.10 8.79 18.88
CA PHE A 18 14.43 7.48 18.84
C PHE A 18 13.97 7.06 17.43
N CYS A 19 13.66 8.03 16.57
CA CYS A 19 13.23 7.78 15.20
C CYS A 19 14.35 7.28 14.26
N LEU A 20 15.63 7.43 14.63
CA LEU A 20 16.77 7.07 13.78
C LEU A 20 16.79 5.58 13.44
N GLN A 21 16.62 4.72 14.46
CA GLN A 21 16.66 3.26 14.29
C GLN A 21 15.45 2.69 13.52
N ALA A 22 14.38 3.46 13.41
CA ALA A 22 13.20 3.08 12.63
C ALA A 22 13.28 3.58 11.17
N CYS A 23 14.21 4.48 10.85
CA CYS A 23 14.27 5.12 9.53
C CYS A 23 15.11 4.30 8.54
N PRO A 24 14.49 3.70 7.50
CA PRO A 24 15.21 2.86 6.55
C PRO A 24 16.23 3.63 5.71
N THR A 25 16.00 4.93 5.43
CA THR A 25 16.96 5.74 4.67
C THR A 25 18.16 6.13 5.51
N PHE A 26 17.98 6.46 6.78
CA PHE A 26 19.09 6.67 7.71
C PHE A 26 19.92 5.41 7.92
N LEU A 27 19.28 4.26 8.11
CA LEU A 27 19.98 2.98 8.25
C LEU A 27 20.79 2.60 6.99
N ALA A 28 20.33 3.03 5.82
CA ALA A 28 20.99 2.77 4.54
C ALA A 28 22.17 3.73 4.26
N THR A 29 22.13 4.98 4.74
CA THR A 29 23.12 6.02 4.39
C THR A 29 24.03 6.41 5.55
N GLY A 30 23.53 6.32 6.80
CA GLY A 30 24.18 6.92 7.97
C GLY A 30 24.16 8.47 7.95
N ASP A 31 23.52 9.09 6.99
CA ASP A 31 23.46 10.53 6.83
C ASP A 31 22.30 11.11 7.69
N GLU A 32 22.65 12.07 8.57
CA GLU A 32 21.68 12.71 9.44
C GLU A 32 20.61 13.49 8.66
N ALA A 33 20.96 14.09 7.54
CA ALA A 33 20.00 14.80 6.68
C ALA A 33 18.96 13.83 6.04
N ASP A 34 19.28 12.54 5.95
CA ASP A 34 18.37 11.48 5.51
C ASP A 34 17.60 10.85 6.69
N SER A 35 17.79 11.34 7.92
CA SER A 35 17.05 10.91 9.12
C SER A 35 15.73 11.66 9.28
N PRO A 36 14.77 11.15 10.09
CA PRO A 36 13.54 11.88 10.35
C PRO A 36 13.76 13.22 11.08
N ARG A 37 14.63 13.24 12.11
CA ARG A 37 14.90 14.49 12.84
C ARG A 37 15.69 15.49 11.99
N GLY A 38 16.65 15.06 11.18
CA GLY A 38 17.36 15.92 10.25
C GLY A 38 16.40 16.53 9.20
N ARG A 39 15.50 15.72 8.66
CA ARG A 39 14.44 16.22 7.75
C ARG A 39 13.48 17.18 8.44
N ILE A 40 13.18 17.01 9.73
CA ILE A 40 12.37 17.98 10.49
C ILE A 40 13.05 19.33 10.53
N GLU A 41 14.36 19.39 10.74
CA GLU A 41 15.11 20.66 10.69
C GLU A 41 15.04 21.29 9.30
N LEU A 42 15.24 20.50 8.23
CA LEU A 42 15.08 21.02 6.87
C LEU A 42 13.66 21.56 6.62
N MET A 43 12.63 20.87 7.10
CA MET A 43 11.23 21.28 6.95
C MET A 43 10.93 22.56 7.73
N ARG A 44 11.47 22.71 8.96
CA ARG A 44 11.34 23.94 9.76
C ARG A 44 12.05 25.13 9.13
N ALA A 45 13.26 24.92 8.62
CA ALA A 45 14.00 25.96 7.92
C ALA A 45 13.31 26.42 6.62
N LEU A 46 12.66 25.48 5.90
CA LEU A 46 11.78 25.82 4.77
C LEU A 46 10.55 26.63 5.19
N GLU A 47 9.88 26.24 6.30
CA GLU A 47 8.74 27.00 6.85
C GLU A 47 9.15 28.41 7.26
N ALA A 48 10.32 28.56 7.90
CA ALA A 48 10.86 29.83 8.34
C ALA A 48 11.37 30.72 7.18
N GLY A 49 11.47 30.18 5.96
CA GLY A 49 12.09 30.87 4.81
C GLY A 49 13.61 31.04 4.92
N GLU A 50 14.26 30.22 5.74
CA GLU A 50 15.73 30.20 5.86
C GLU A 50 16.38 29.37 4.77
N LEU A 51 15.63 28.46 4.14
CA LEU A 51 16.03 27.64 3.00
C LEU A 51 15.05 27.82 1.83
N GLU A 52 15.59 27.86 0.63
CA GLU A 52 14.76 27.99 -0.58
C GLU A 52 14.21 26.62 -1.00
N PRO A 53 12.92 26.52 -1.39
CA PRO A 53 12.30 25.26 -1.80
C PRO A 53 12.87 24.65 -3.08
N ASP A 54 13.58 25.42 -3.90
CA ASP A 54 14.25 24.97 -5.13
C ASP A 54 15.72 24.58 -4.92
N ASP A 55 16.26 24.73 -3.70
CA ASP A 55 17.61 24.28 -3.39
C ASP A 55 17.73 22.75 -3.57
N PRO A 56 18.56 22.28 -4.51
CA PRO A 56 18.72 20.85 -4.76
C PRO A 56 19.25 20.07 -3.55
N ALA A 57 20.04 20.70 -2.67
CA ALA A 57 20.58 20.06 -1.48
C ALA A 57 19.48 19.75 -0.45
N VAL A 58 18.49 20.64 -0.32
CA VAL A 58 17.32 20.42 0.54
C VAL A 58 16.37 19.39 -0.09
N ALA A 59 16.10 19.58 -1.38
CA ALA A 59 15.16 18.76 -2.12
C ALA A 59 15.54 17.27 -2.12
N VAL A 60 16.81 16.95 -2.28
CA VAL A 60 17.31 15.57 -2.38
C VAL A 60 16.99 14.77 -1.11
N HIS A 61 17.12 15.36 0.07
CA HIS A 61 16.86 14.66 1.33
C HIS A 61 15.36 14.44 1.57
N LEU A 62 14.51 15.41 1.21
CA LEU A 62 13.05 15.28 1.32
C LEU A 62 12.48 14.31 0.26
N ASP A 63 13.04 14.28 -0.94
CA ASP A 63 12.66 13.34 -2.00
C ASP A 63 13.06 11.90 -1.66
N ARG A 64 14.20 11.69 -1.01
CA ARG A 64 14.68 10.39 -0.55
C ARG A 64 13.86 9.79 0.59
N CYS A 65 12.98 10.55 1.23
CA CYS A 65 12.08 9.98 2.23
C CYS A 65 11.05 9.05 1.56
N LEU A 66 10.93 7.83 2.08
CA LEU A 66 9.95 6.85 1.59
C LEU A 66 8.50 7.16 2.02
N GLY A 67 8.30 8.08 2.97
CA GLY A 67 6.97 8.32 3.54
C GLY A 67 6.39 7.10 4.28
N CYS A 68 7.23 6.20 4.75
CA CYS A 68 6.81 4.94 5.38
C CYS A 68 6.21 5.12 6.78
N ARG A 69 6.41 6.28 7.42
CA ARG A 69 5.92 6.68 8.74
C ARG A 69 6.39 5.80 9.91
N ALA A 70 7.43 4.98 9.73
CA ALA A 70 7.98 4.15 10.79
C ALA A 70 8.56 4.97 11.97
N CYS A 71 8.92 6.22 11.73
CA CYS A 71 9.39 7.16 12.75
C CYS A 71 8.29 7.64 13.72
N GLU A 72 7.00 7.57 13.33
CA GLU A 72 5.89 8.05 14.17
C GLU A 72 5.56 7.13 15.35
N PRO A 73 5.43 5.79 15.17
CA PRO A 73 5.13 4.89 16.28
C PRO A 73 6.18 4.87 17.39
N VAL A 74 7.43 5.19 17.04
CA VAL A 74 8.56 5.18 18.00
C VAL A 74 8.81 6.56 18.61
N CYS A 75 8.07 7.58 18.18
CA CYS A 75 8.24 8.94 18.68
C CYS A 75 7.50 9.15 20.02
N PRO A 76 8.22 9.38 21.14
CA PRO A 76 7.57 9.61 22.44
C PRO A 76 6.82 10.94 22.50
N SER A 77 7.20 11.91 21.65
CA SER A 77 6.56 13.24 21.58
C SER A 77 5.38 13.31 20.60
N GLY A 78 5.06 12.21 19.92
CA GLY A 78 3.90 12.15 19.04
C GLY A 78 3.96 13.05 17.80
N VAL A 79 5.17 13.26 17.23
CA VAL A 79 5.35 14.10 16.04
C VAL A 79 4.56 13.55 14.85
N GLY A 80 3.73 14.38 14.22
CA GLY A 80 3.01 14.10 12.98
C GLY A 80 3.92 14.26 11.77
N TYR A 81 4.93 13.39 11.64
CA TYR A 81 5.95 13.49 10.60
C TYR A 81 5.38 13.46 9.18
N GLY A 82 4.35 12.64 8.95
CA GLY A 82 3.68 12.50 7.65
C GLY A 82 3.04 13.81 7.17
N ASP A 83 2.46 14.57 8.07
CA ASP A 83 1.81 15.86 7.77
C ASP A 83 2.84 16.91 7.38
N GLY A 84 3.93 17.03 8.17
CA GLY A 84 5.06 17.91 7.84
C GLY A 84 5.71 17.57 6.51
N LEU A 85 5.96 16.28 6.23
CA LEU A 85 6.50 15.83 4.95
C LEU A 85 5.56 16.16 3.79
N GLY A 86 4.27 15.99 3.98
CA GLY A 86 3.25 16.32 2.97
C GLY A 86 3.23 17.80 2.64
N ALA A 87 3.31 18.68 3.66
CA ALA A 87 3.41 20.13 3.49
C ALA A 87 4.69 20.55 2.76
N ALA A 88 5.85 20.01 3.19
CA ALA A 88 7.13 20.29 2.55
C ALA A 88 7.15 19.86 1.08
N ARG A 89 6.69 18.65 0.76
CA ARG A 89 6.61 18.18 -0.63
C ARG A 89 5.66 19.01 -1.49
N ALA A 90 4.53 19.45 -0.94
CA ALA A 90 3.62 20.34 -1.65
C ALA A 90 4.27 21.69 -1.95
N LEU A 91 5.03 22.26 -1.00
CA LEU A 91 5.81 23.48 -1.18
C LEU A 91 6.87 23.32 -2.28
N LEU A 92 7.71 22.28 -2.19
CA LEU A 92 8.73 21.97 -3.20
C LEU A 92 8.11 21.80 -4.59
N THR A 93 6.99 21.09 -4.68
CA THR A 93 6.35 20.80 -5.97
C THR A 93 5.70 22.05 -6.58
N ARG A 94 5.17 22.95 -5.76
CA ARG A 94 4.66 24.25 -6.25
C ARG A 94 5.76 25.12 -6.85
N THR A 95 6.96 25.08 -6.28
CA THR A 95 8.08 25.92 -6.73
C THR A 95 8.77 25.33 -7.97
N ARG A 96 9.15 24.06 -7.92
CA ARG A 96 9.96 23.40 -8.97
C ARG A 96 9.17 22.49 -9.94
N GLY A 97 7.90 22.25 -9.64
CA GLY A 97 7.08 21.25 -10.34
C GLY A 97 7.39 19.81 -9.91
N ALA A 98 6.47 18.90 -10.16
CA ALA A 98 6.72 17.48 -9.96
C ALA A 98 7.65 16.92 -11.06
N PRO A 99 8.52 15.94 -10.75
CA PRO A 99 9.40 15.30 -11.73
C PRO A 99 8.63 14.81 -12.97
N PRO A 100 9.12 15.05 -14.19
CA PRO A 100 8.39 14.70 -15.42
C PRO A 100 8.02 13.22 -15.50
N LEU A 101 8.90 12.33 -15.04
CA LEU A 101 8.62 10.89 -14.98
C LEU A 101 7.47 10.57 -14.00
N ALA A 102 7.40 11.27 -12.86
CA ALA A 102 6.29 11.10 -11.92
C ALA A 102 4.96 11.56 -12.55
N ARG A 103 4.94 12.72 -13.21
CA ARG A 103 3.76 13.24 -13.90
C ARG A 103 3.27 12.30 -15.00
N LEU A 104 4.18 11.78 -15.81
CA LEU A 104 3.87 10.80 -16.86
C LEU A 104 3.30 9.51 -16.27
N ALA A 105 3.93 8.97 -15.21
CA ALA A 105 3.47 7.75 -14.56
C ALA A 105 2.07 7.95 -13.91
N LEU A 106 1.86 9.06 -13.22
CA LEU A 106 0.56 9.40 -12.63
C LEU A 106 -0.52 9.50 -13.70
N TRP A 107 -0.25 10.26 -14.76
CA TRP A 107 -1.18 10.37 -15.89
C TRP A 107 -1.53 8.99 -16.49
N ALA A 108 -0.52 8.14 -16.73
CA ALA A 108 -0.72 6.82 -17.31
C ALA A 108 -1.51 5.87 -16.40
N LEU A 109 -1.30 5.96 -15.07
CA LEU A 109 -1.89 5.02 -14.11
C LEU A 109 -3.26 5.46 -13.59
N THR A 110 -3.59 6.76 -13.62
CA THR A 110 -4.79 7.28 -12.94
C THR A 110 -5.80 7.91 -13.88
N THR A 111 -5.40 8.35 -15.10
CA THR A 111 -6.35 8.95 -16.07
C THR A 111 -7.28 7.86 -16.65
N PRO A 112 -8.60 7.97 -16.46
CA PRO A 112 -9.55 7.03 -17.04
C PRO A 112 -9.40 6.91 -18.56
N GLY A 113 -9.48 5.71 -19.10
CA GLY A 113 -9.23 5.46 -20.53
C GLY A 113 -7.75 5.14 -20.80
N VAL A 114 -6.83 6.05 -20.50
CA VAL A 114 -5.39 5.81 -20.64
C VAL A 114 -4.95 4.64 -19.76
N SER A 115 -5.29 4.67 -18.49
CA SER A 115 -4.96 3.61 -17.55
C SER A 115 -5.51 2.24 -17.97
N ARG A 116 -6.74 2.20 -18.54
CA ARG A 116 -7.30 0.96 -19.08
C ARG A 116 -6.44 0.37 -20.20
N VAL A 117 -5.96 1.19 -21.12
CA VAL A 117 -5.07 0.77 -22.21
C VAL A 117 -3.72 0.32 -21.66
N VAL A 118 -3.12 1.11 -20.76
CA VAL A 118 -1.83 0.80 -20.13
C VAL A 118 -1.90 -0.54 -19.37
N TYR A 119 -2.93 -0.74 -18.55
CA TYR A 119 -3.10 -2.00 -17.81
C TYR A 119 -3.42 -3.19 -18.73
N ALA A 120 -4.20 -2.97 -19.80
CA ALA A 120 -4.46 -4.02 -20.78
C ALA A 120 -3.15 -4.46 -21.49
N LEU A 121 -2.36 -3.50 -21.95
CA LEU A 121 -1.04 -3.76 -22.53
C LEU A 121 -0.10 -4.46 -21.53
N ALA A 122 -0.02 -3.98 -20.31
CA ALA A 122 0.79 -4.59 -19.26
C ALA A 122 0.39 -6.06 -19.00
N ARG A 123 -0.92 -6.35 -18.95
CA ARG A 123 -1.43 -7.73 -18.81
C ARG A 123 -1.10 -8.58 -20.02
N SER A 124 -1.21 -8.05 -21.24
CA SER A 124 -0.85 -8.76 -22.47
C SER A 124 0.65 -9.11 -22.50
N LEU A 125 1.53 -8.15 -22.20
CA LEU A 125 2.97 -8.39 -22.09
C LEU A 125 3.29 -9.47 -21.04
N ARG A 126 2.58 -9.46 -19.91
CA ARG A 126 2.72 -10.45 -18.85
C ARG A 126 2.30 -11.86 -19.32
N VAL A 127 1.21 -11.97 -20.10
CA VAL A 127 0.71 -13.25 -20.61
C VAL A 127 1.72 -13.91 -21.54
N ILE A 128 2.36 -13.14 -22.43
CA ILE A 128 3.41 -13.65 -23.33
C ILE A 128 4.74 -13.93 -22.62
N GLY A 129 4.87 -13.60 -21.33
CA GLY A 129 6.05 -13.91 -20.52
C GLY A 129 7.23 -12.93 -20.68
N LEU A 130 7.13 -11.92 -21.53
CA LEU A 130 8.21 -10.99 -21.83
C LEU A 130 8.77 -10.27 -20.58
N PRO A 131 7.96 -9.76 -19.65
CA PRO A 131 8.47 -9.13 -18.43
C PRO A 131 9.32 -10.08 -17.59
N ARG A 132 8.94 -11.36 -17.50
CA ARG A 132 9.70 -12.37 -16.75
C ARG A 132 11.04 -12.69 -17.42
N ALA A 133 11.05 -12.81 -18.74
CA ALA A 133 12.27 -13.12 -19.50
C ALA A 133 13.32 -12.00 -19.42
N LEU A 134 12.88 -10.74 -19.32
CA LEU A 134 13.74 -9.57 -19.26
C LEU A 134 13.99 -9.02 -17.85
N ALA A 135 13.37 -9.62 -16.82
CA ALA A 135 13.51 -9.20 -15.42
C ALA A 135 14.96 -9.32 -14.93
N GLY A 136 15.31 -8.51 -13.95
CA GLY A 136 16.62 -8.52 -13.29
C GLY A 136 16.91 -7.22 -12.54
N TRP A 137 18.14 -7.07 -12.07
CA TRP A 137 18.60 -5.84 -11.45
C TRP A 137 18.82 -4.74 -12.51
N GLY A 138 18.66 -3.47 -12.10
CA GLY A 138 18.70 -2.29 -12.96
C GLY A 138 17.31 -1.73 -13.22
N ARG A 139 17.21 -0.40 -13.41
CA ARG A 139 15.94 0.36 -13.40
C ARG A 139 14.82 -0.27 -14.25
N PHE A 140 15.12 -0.50 -15.53
CA PHE A 140 14.12 -1.04 -16.46
C PHE A 140 13.84 -2.53 -16.24
N ARG A 141 14.90 -3.33 -16.04
CA ARG A 141 14.78 -4.77 -15.81
C ARG A 141 14.05 -5.07 -14.52
N PHE A 142 14.26 -4.27 -13.47
CA PHE A 142 13.55 -4.39 -12.20
C PHE A 142 12.07 -3.99 -12.34
N ALA A 143 11.76 -2.93 -13.09
CA ALA A 143 10.37 -2.55 -13.39
C ALA A 143 9.63 -3.67 -14.17
N LEU A 144 10.30 -4.35 -15.10
CA LEU A 144 9.74 -5.54 -15.75
C LEU A 144 9.54 -6.69 -14.78
N GLY A 145 10.45 -6.89 -13.83
CA GLY A 145 10.31 -7.84 -12.72
C GLY A 145 9.09 -7.53 -11.87
N MET A 146 8.87 -6.25 -11.52
CA MET A 146 7.69 -5.79 -10.80
C MET A 146 6.39 -6.12 -11.57
N LEU A 147 6.37 -5.90 -12.88
CA LEU A 147 5.23 -6.28 -13.71
C LEU A 147 5.04 -7.81 -13.77
N ALA A 148 6.12 -8.58 -13.88
CA ALA A 148 6.04 -10.04 -13.84
C ALA A 148 5.46 -10.57 -12.52
N ALA A 149 5.79 -9.92 -11.39
CA ALA A 149 5.30 -10.29 -10.07
C ALA A 149 3.78 -10.08 -9.86
N THR A 150 3.12 -9.33 -10.74
CA THR A 150 1.65 -9.13 -10.68
C THR A 150 0.86 -10.34 -11.22
N ARG A 151 1.52 -11.37 -11.71
CA ARG A 151 0.84 -12.55 -12.26
C ARG A 151 0.17 -13.34 -11.14
N PRO A 152 -1.13 -13.74 -11.31
CA PRO A 152 -1.77 -14.64 -10.36
C PRO A 152 -0.95 -15.93 -10.25
N VAL A 153 -0.76 -16.40 -9.05
CA VAL A 153 -0.19 -17.74 -8.84
C VAL A 153 -1.27 -18.73 -9.24
N ARG A 154 -1.02 -19.47 -10.31
CA ARG A 154 -1.92 -20.55 -10.72
C ARG A 154 -1.67 -21.74 -9.79
N ASN A 155 -2.63 -22.07 -8.96
CA ASN A 155 -2.66 -23.39 -8.36
C ASN A 155 -2.86 -24.39 -9.50
N ALA A 156 -2.04 -25.41 -9.59
CA ALA A 156 -1.96 -26.33 -10.71
C ALA A 156 -3.27 -27.12 -10.99
N GLU A 157 -4.30 -26.93 -10.17
CA GLU A 157 -5.53 -27.74 -10.18
C GLU A 157 -6.84 -26.94 -10.33
N CYS A 158 -6.80 -25.60 -10.51
CA CYS A 158 -8.05 -24.84 -10.62
C CYS A 158 -8.36 -24.37 -12.03
N GLY A 159 -9.17 -25.15 -12.73
CA GLY A 159 -9.68 -24.91 -14.08
C GLY A 159 -10.81 -23.90 -14.20
N MET A 160 -10.87 -22.81 -13.39
CA MET A 160 -11.93 -21.82 -13.53
C MET A 160 -11.54 -20.68 -14.45
N ARG A 161 -12.15 -20.70 -15.66
CA ARG A 161 -12.15 -19.58 -16.62
C ARG A 161 -12.96 -18.42 -16.08
N ASN A 162 -12.45 -17.18 -16.31
CA ASN A 162 -13.11 -15.90 -16.17
C ASN A 162 -14.66 -15.97 -16.27
N ARG A 163 -15.33 -16.00 -15.15
CA ARG A 163 -16.73 -15.57 -15.04
C ARG A 163 -16.76 -14.41 -14.07
N SER A 164 -17.40 -13.32 -14.45
CA SER A 164 -17.75 -12.23 -13.52
C SER A 164 -18.35 -12.83 -12.26
N PRO A 165 -17.93 -12.41 -11.06
CA PRO A 165 -18.41 -13.02 -9.83
C PRO A 165 -19.87 -12.61 -9.57
N THR A 166 -20.80 -13.36 -10.14
CA THR A 166 -22.14 -13.49 -9.56
C THR A 166 -22.06 -14.56 -8.48
N VAL A 167 -21.54 -14.14 -7.30
CA VAL A 167 -21.44 -15.02 -6.12
C VAL A 167 -22.80 -15.11 -5.44
N HIS A 168 -23.83 -15.60 -6.12
CA HIS A 168 -25.19 -15.54 -5.55
C HIS A 168 -25.90 -16.86 -5.30
N SER A 169 -25.33 -18.05 -5.58
CA SER A 169 -26.14 -19.27 -5.40
C SER A 169 -25.46 -20.50 -4.81
N SER A 170 -24.18 -20.46 -4.48
CA SER A 170 -23.46 -21.67 -4.06
C SER A 170 -22.76 -21.61 -2.70
N LEU A 171 -22.88 -20.49 -1.96
CA LEU A 171 -22.32 -20.44 -0.60
C LEU A 171 -23.20 -21.25 0.36
N ARG A 172 -22.64 -22.31 0.93
CA ARG A 172 -23.26 -23.09 2.04
C ARG A 172 -23.27 -22.30 3.36
N THR A 173 -23.62 -21.02 3.33
CA THR A 173 -23.72 -20.20 4.54
C THR A 173 -25.19 -20.17 5.00
N PRO A 174 -25.49 -20.46 6.29
CA PRO A 174 -26.82 -20.17 6.83
C PRO A 174 -27.10 -18.68 6.64
N HIS A 175 -28.29 -18.31 6.19
CA HIS A 175 -28.77 -16.94 6.03
C HIS A 175 -28.94 -16.22 7.38
N SER A 176 -27.89 -16.00 8.14
CA SER A 176 -27.85 -14.91 9.09
C SER A 176 -27.67 -13.61 8.27
N ALA A 177 -28.32 -12.52 8.68
CA ALA A 177 -28.29 -11.26 7.95
C ALA A 177 -26.84 -10.88 7.56
N LEU A 178 -26.57 -10.82 6.24
CA LEU A 178 -25.26 -10.43 5.73
C LEU A 178 -25.01 -8.94 6.02
N THR A 179 -23.83 -8.60 6.48
CA THR A 179 -23.43 -7.20 6.62
C THR A 179 -22.90 -6.69 5.28
N THR A 180 -23.55 -5.66 4.75
CA THR A 180 -23.07 -5.02 3.50
C THR A 180 -21.75 -4.30 3.75
N THR A 181 -20.81 -4.44 2.84
CA THR A 181 -19.55 -3.66 2.78
C THR A 181 -19.30 -3.17 1.36
N LEU A 182 -18.69 -1.99 1.23
CA LEU A 182 -18.40 -1.34 -0.05
C LEU A 182 -16.93 -1.57 -0.41
N LEU A 183 -16.65 -2.11 -1.60
CA LEU A 183 -15.27 -2.40 -2.01
C LEU A 183 -14.62 -1.20 -2.68
N PHE A 184 -13.51 -0.71 -2.11
CA PHE A 184 -12.62 0.22 -2.79
C PHE A 184 -11.61 -0.56 -3.64
N ARG A 185 -11.63 -0.36 -4.96
CA ARG A 185 -10.79 -1.11 -5.92
C ARG A 185 -9.44 -0.44 -6.17
N GLY A 186 -9.40 0.89 -6.13
CA GLY A 186 -8.18 1.66 -6.45
C GLY A 186 -7.79 1.58 -7.92
N CYS A 187 -6.55 2.01 -8.23
CA CYS A 187 -6.02 2.02 -9.59
C CYS A 187 -5.13 0.80 -9.90
N VAL A 188 -4.00 0.65 -9.18
CA VAL A 188 -3.02 -0.43 -9.43
C VAL A 188 -3.59 -1.81 -9.06
N MET A 189 -4.35 -1.89 -7.96
CA MET A 189 -4.99 -3.15 -7.55
C MET A 189 -5.99 -3.61 -8.61
N ASP A 190 -6.89 -2.73 -9.06
CA ASP A 190 -7.86 -3.04 -10.11
C ASP A 190 -7.18 -3.38 -11.45
N GLY A 191 -6.13 -2.63 -11.80
CA GLY A 191 -5.41 -2.80 -13.06
C GLY A 191 -4.56 -4.05 -13.15
N LEU A 192 -3.82 -4.40 -12.10
CA LEU A 192 -2.79 -5.44 -12.13
C LEU A 192 -3.08 -6.65 -11.23
N PHE A 193 -3.91 -6.50 -10.18
CA PHE A 193 -4.25 -7.52 -9.20
C PHE A 193 -5.75 -7.78 -9.04
N PRO A 194 -6.55 -7.84 -10.14
CA PRO A 194 -8.00 -8.09 -10.03
C PRO A 194 -8.30 -9.40 -9.30
N HIS A 195 -7.43 -10.41 -9.39
CA HIS A 195 -7.57 -11.68 -8.67
C HIS A 195 -7.56 -11.51 -7.13
N VAL A 196 -6.88 -10.47 -6.60
CA VAL A 196 -6.93 -10.17 -5.17
C VAL A 196 -8.28 -9.59 -4.77
N HIS A 197 -8.92 -8.81 -5.64
CA HIS A 197 -10.31 -8.36 -5.42
C HIS A 197 -11.28 -9.55 -5.42
N ASP A 198 -11.11 -10.49 -6.35
CA ASP A 198 -11.93 -11.70 -6.42
C ASP A 198 -11.77 -12.55 -5.14
N ALA A 199 -10.54 -12.74 -4.67
CA ALA A 199 -10.25 -13.40 -3.39
C ALA A 199 -10.86 -12.65 -2.20
N THR A 200 -10.76 -11.31 -2.18
CA THR A 200 -11.37 -10.46 -1.15
C THR A 200 -12.89 -10.66 -1.08
N ILE A 201 -13.57 -10.62 -2.23
CA ILE A 201 -15.04 -10.81 -2.31
C ILE A 201 -15.42 -12.19 -1.79
N ARG A 202 -14.73 -13.24 -2.23
CA ARG A 202 -15.03 -14.62 -1.82
C ARG A 202 -14.78 -14.84 -0.33
N THR A 203 -13.64 -14.41 0.17
CA THR A 203 -13.29 -14.60 1.60
C THR A 203 -14.24 -13.83 2.53
N LEU A 204 -14.62 -12.61 2.17
CA LEU A 204 -15.61 -11.83 2.91
C LEU A 204 -17.00 -12.49 2.87
N ALA A 205 -17.41 -13.00 1.72
CA ALA A 205 -18.70 -13.69 1.59
C ALA A 205 -18.77 -14.94 2.48
N VAL A 206 -17.72 -15.75 2.56
CA VAL A 206 -17.63 -16.90 3.51
C VAL A 206 -17.79 -16.44 4.95
N ASN A 207 -17.31 -15.26 5.29
CA ASN A 207 -17.35 -14.69 6.64
C ASN A 207 -18.58 -13.81 6.90
N GLY A 208 -19.64 -13.89 6.06
CA GLY A 208 -20.92 -13.26 6.32
C GLY A 208 -21.02 -11.80 5.90
N TYR A 209 -20.21 -11.37 4.94
CA TYR A 209 -20.31 -10.05 4.33
C TYR A 209 -20.87 -10.14 2.90
N GLU A 210 -21.73 -9.19 2.54
CA GLU A 210 -22.12 -8.91 1.17
C GLU A 210 -21.27 -7.76 0.63
N VAL A 211 -20.42 -8.04 -0.36
CA VAL A 211 -19.52 -7.03 -0.94
C VAL A 211 -20.18 -6.37 -2.15
N ARG A 212 -20.35 -5.05 -2.10
CA ARG A 212 -20.90 -4.26 -3.19
C ARG A 212 -19.83 -3.43 -3.87
N ALA A 213 -19.85 -3.42 -5.18
CA ALA A 213 -19.00 -2.55 -5.98
C ALA A 213 -19.60 -1.15 -6.05
N VAL A 214 -18.76 -0.11 -5.89
CA VAL A 214 -19.15 1.30 -6.02
C VAL A 214 -18.75 1.78 -7.40
N ALA A 215 -19.72 2.33 -8.14
CA ALA A 215 -19.46 2.97 -9.44
C ALA A 215 -18.78 4.33 -9.25
N ARG A 216 -18.06 4.79 -10.28
CA ARG A 216 -17.39 6.11 -10.34
C ARG A 216 -16.29 6.34 -9.30
N GLN A 217 -15.89 5.34 -8.51
CA GLN A 217 -14.70 5.46 -7.69
C GLN A 217 -13.45 5.65 -8.55
N VAL A 218 -12.47 6.38 -8.04
CA VAL A 218 -11.23 6.72 -8.73
C VAL A 218 -10.00 6.32 -7.90
N CYS A 219 -8.79 6.68 -8.34
CA CYS A 219 -7.58 6.48 -7.54
C CYS A 219 -7.72 7.12 -6.15
N CYS A 220 -7.14 6.50 -5.11
CA CYS A 220 -7.15 7.07 -3.75
C CYS A 220 -6.37 8.39 -3.61
N GLY A 221 -5.53 8.76 -4.58
CA GLY A 221 -4.70 9.97 -4.51
C GLY A 221 -3.35 9.79 -3.81
N ALA A 222 -3.05 8.64 -3.19
CA ALA A 222 -1.80 8.45 -2.44
C ALA A 222 -0.54 8.78 -3.26
N LEU A 223 -0.46 8.33 -4.52
CA LEU A 223 0.68 8.60 -5.38
C LEU A 223 0.84 10.09 -5.72
N HIS A 224 -0.29 10.83 -5.84
CA HIS A 224 -0.28 12.27 -6.05
C HIS A 224 0.20 13.00 -4.80
N ALA A 225 -0.33 12.65 -3.62
CA ALA A 225 0.09 13.23 -2.34
C ALA A 225 1.60 12.99 -2.08
N HIS A 226 2.08 11.76 -2.33
CA HIS A 226 3.51 11.44 -2.21
C HIS A 226 4.41 12.21 -3.20
N ALA A 227 3.87 12.60 -4.35
CA ALA A 227 4.57 13.45 -5.33
C ALA A 227 4.42 14.96 -5.05
N GLY A 228 3.78 15.36 -3.95
CA GLY A 228 3.52 16.76 -3.60
C GLY A 228 2.37 17.42 -4.39
N LEU A 229 1.65 16.64 -5.20
CA LEU A 229 0.49 17.10 -5.99
C LEU A 229 -0.77 17.04 -5.12
N ARG A 230 -0.81 17.90 -4.10
CA ARG A 230 -1.87 17.88 -3.06
C ARG A 230 -3.25 18.22 -3.61
N ASP A 231 -3.33 19.17 -4.54
CA ASP A 231 -4.61 19.62 -5.11
C ASP A 231 -5.24 18.53 -5.98
N GLU A 232 -4.44 17.81 -6.75
CA GLU A 232 -4.89 16.64 -7.51
C GLU A 232 -5.34 15.51 -6.58
N ALA A 233 -4.63 15.30 -5.46
CA ALA A 233 -5.03 14.33 -4.44
C ALA A 233 -6.37 14.71 -3.79
N ARG A 234 -6.60 15.99 -3.48
CA ARG A 234 -7.87 16.54 -2.97
C ARG A 234 -9.01 16.34 -3.99
N ALA A 235 -8.76 16.63 -5.26
CA ALA A 235 -9.76 16.44 -6.31
C ALA A 235 -10.21 14.96 -6.42
N LEU A 236 -9.27 14.02 -6.30
CA LEU A 236 -9.57 12.59 -6.27
C LEU A 236 -10.33 12.19 -4.98
N ALA A 237 -9.98 12.77 -3.84
CA ALA A 237 -10.64 12.53 -2.56
C ALA A 237 -12.12 12.96 -2.63
N ARG A 238 -12.41 14.17 -3.12
CA ARG A 238 -13.79 14.65 -3.31
C ARG A 238 -14.61 13.71 -4.21
N GLN A 239 -14.03 13.23 -5.30
CA GLN A 239 -14.70 12.29 -6.21
C GLN A 239 -15.02 10.97 -5.51
N ASN A 240 -14.09 10.43 -4.71
CA ASN A 240 -14.33 9.20 -3.97
C ASN A 240 -15.38 9.40 -2.86
N VAL A 241 -15.30 10.48 -2.08
CA VAL A 241 -16.31 10.82 -1.06
C VAL A 241 -17.70 10.89 -1.69
N ALA A 242 -17.83 11.59 -2.82
CA ALA A 242 -19.10 11.69 -3.55
C ALA A 242 -19.57 10.34 -4.12
N ALA A 243 -18.63 9.48 -4.59
CA ALA A 243 -18.98 8.19 -5.17
C ALA A 243 -19.50 7.18 -4.13
N PHE A 244 -18.92 7.19 -2.92
CA PHE A 244 -19.32 6.29 -1.84
C PHE A 244 -20.51 6.83 -1.05
N GLY A 245 -20.77 8.12 -1.11
CA GLY A 245 -21.92 8.79 -0.48
C GLY A 245 -21.92 8.68 1.05
N ALA A 246 -22.92 9.28 1.64
CA ALA A 246 -23.21 9.13 3.07
C ALA A 246 -23.79 7.73 3.33
N GLY A 247 -23.36 7.10 4.43
CA GLY A 247 -23.81 5.77 4.84
C GLY A 247 -22.97 5.28 6.01
N GLU A 248 -23.36 4.12 6.56
CA GLU A 248 -22.68 3.49 7.69
C GLU A 248 -21.88 2.23 7.27
N GLU A 249 -22.09 1.77 6.02
CA GLU A 249 -21.46 0.54 5.56
C GLU A 249 -19.94 0.71 5.55
N PRO A 250 -19.19 -0.27 6.05
CA PRO A 250 -17.73 -0.26 5.98
C PRO A 250 -17.24 -0.16 4.54
N ILE A 251 -16.16 0.59 4.32
CA ILE A 251 -15.45 0.68 3.04
C ILE A 251 -14.22 -0.21 3.15
N VAL A 252 -14.29 -1.39 2.53
CA VAL A 252 -13.19 -2.37 2.59
C VAL A 252 -12.13 -2.09 1.55
N VAL A 253 -10.87 -2.15 1.98
CA VAL A 253 -9.68 -1.92 1.17
C VAL A 253 -8.72 -3.09 1.33
N ASN A 254 -8.15 -3.58 0.24
CA ASN A 254 -7.11 -4.63 0.24
C ASN A 254 -5.75 -4.09 -0.23
N SER A 255 -5.48 -2.84 0.03
CA SER A 255 -4.24 -2.14 -0.31
C SER A 255 -3.88 -1.17 0.81
N ALA A 256 -2.84 -1.49 1.56
CA ALA A 256 -2.40 -0.71 2.71
C ALA A 256 -2.15 0.77 2.40
N GLY A 257 -1.51 1.05 1.26
CA GLY A 257 -1.25 2.43 0.83
C GLY A 257 -2.53 3.19 0.47
N CYS A 258 -3.51 2.52 -0.14
CA CYS A 258 -4.81 3.13 -0.38
C CYS A 258 -5.58 3.33 0.94
N GLY A 259 -5.59 2.33 1.83
CA GLY A 259 -6.27 2.41 3.12
C GLY A 259 -5.75 3.57 3.98
N ALA A 260 -4.43 3.74 4.07
CA ALA A 260 -3.84 4.87 4.77
C ALA A 260 -4.32 6.21 4.18
N MET A 261 -4.26 6.35 2.85
CA MET A 261 -4.68 7.59 2.19
C MET A 261 -6.18 7.89 2.37
N LEU A 262 -7.04 6.87 2.28
CA LEU A 262 -8.48 7.05 2.45
C LEU A 262 -8.84 7.45 3.89
N LYS A 263 -8.13 6.93 4.89
CA LYS A 263 -8.27 7.33 6.30
C LYS A 263 -7.77 8.77 6.54
N GLU A 264 -6.86 9.26 5.72
CA GLU A 264 -6.34 10.63 5.76
C GLU A 264 -7.22 11.66 5.03
N TYR A 265 -8.30 11.26 4.37
CA TYR A 265 -9.21 12.21 3.72
C TYR A 265 -9.79 13.24 4.70
N ALA A 266 -9.97 12.88 5.99
CA ALA A 266 -10.37 13.81 7.02
C ALA A 266 -9.40 15.01 7.20
N HIS A 267 -8.10 14.79 6.95
CA HIS A 267 -7.05 15.82 7.04
C HIS A 267 -6.70 16.42 5.68
N LEU A 268 -6.89 15.66 4.61
CA LEU A 268 -6.63 16.14 3.25
C LEU A 268 -7.67 17.16 2.79
N LEU A 269 -8.95 16.91 3.12
CA LEU A 269 -10.07 17.82 2.93
C LEU A 269 -10.20 18.65 4.22
N ASP A 270 -9.54 19.80 4.25
CA ASP A 270 -9.50 20.71 5.40
C ASP A 270 -10.87 21.43 5.61
N GLU A 271 -10.98 22.17 6.70
CA GLU A 271 -12.24 22.85 7.09
C GLU A 271 -12.77 23.84 6.04
N GLU A 272 -11.92 24.33 5.16
CA GLU A 272 -12.31 25.23 4.06
C GLU A 272 -12.88 24.46 2.86
N ASP A 273 -12.73 23.13 2.83
CA ASP A 273 -13.28 22.28 1.78
C ASP A 273 -14.75 21.97 2.03
N SER A 274 -15.59 22.18 1.03
CA SER A 274 -17.03 21.88 1.12
C SER A 274 -17.34 20.41 1.44
N ALA A 275 -16.39 19.51 1.23
CA ALA A 275 -16.50 18.07 1.50
C ALA A 275 -15.81 17.64 2.81
N ALA A 276 -15.37 18.57 3.65
CA ALA A 276 -14.61 18.26 4.88
C ALA A 276 -15.38 17.32 5.84
N GLY A 277 -16.63 17.64 6.15
CA GLY A 277 -17.48 16.81 7.02
C GLY A 277 -17.74 15.42 6.45
N ASP A 278 -17.95 15.33 5.14
CA ASP A 278 -18.15 14.06 4.43
C ASP A 278 -16.84 13.27 4.39
N GLY A 279 -15.68 13.95 4.30
CA GLY A 279 -14.35 13.34 4.37
C GLY A 279 -14.09 12.65 5.70
N VAL A 280 -14.48 13.26 6.83
CA VAL A 280 -14.38 12.66 8.17
C VAL A 280 -15.28 11.42 8.27
N SER A 281 -16.53 11.53 7.85
CA SER A 281 -17.49 10.42 7.85
C SER A 281 -17.04 9.27 6.96
N PHE A 282 -16.50 9.57 5.78
CA PHE A 282 -15.94 8.59 4.86
C PHE A 282 -14.73 7.86 5.49
N ALA A 283 -13.76 8.60 6.05
CA ALA A 283 -12.55 8.05 6.63
C ALA A 283 -12.83 7.09 7.80
N ALA A 284 -13.83 7.39 8.62
CA ALA A 284 -14.25 6.55 9.75
C ALA A 284 -14.78 5.16 9.31
N ARG A 285 -15.29 5.04 8.08
CA ARG A 285 -15.83 3.79 7.52
C ARG A 285 -14.75 2.91 6.89
N VAL A 286 -13.54 3.44 6.65
CA VAL A 286 -12.47 2.73 5.94
C VAL A 286 -11.85 1.66 6.81
N LYS A 287 -11.85 0.43 6.33
CA LYS A 287 -11.29 -0.75 6.99
C LYS A 287 -10.38 -1.54 6.04
N ASP A 288 -9.23 -1.98 6.53
CA ASP A 288 -8.46 -3.00 5.80
C ASP A 288 -9.27 -4.31 5.77
N VAL A 289 -9.13 -5.08 4.70
CA VAL A 289 -9.82 -6.37 4.56
C VAL A 289 -9.52 -7.30 5.71
N THR A 290 -8.31 -7.24 6.26
CA THR A 290 -7.91 -8.07 7.41
C THR A 290 -8.55 -7.61 8.71
N GLU A 291 -8.86 -6.30 8.87
CA GLU A 291 -9.65 -5.79 10.00
C GLU A 291 -11.05 -6.40 9.99
N LEU A 292 -11.77 -6.31 8.87
CA LEU A 292 -13.12 -6.86 8.75
C LEU A 292 -13.17 -8.38 8.99
N LEU A 293 -12.21 -9.10 8.42
CA LEU A 293 -12.13 -10.55 8.63
C LEU A 293 -11.83 -10.88 10.10
N ALA A 294 -10.90 -10.14 10.72
CA ALA A 294 -10.53 -10.37 12.11
C ALA A 294 -11.61 -9.97 13.12
N GLU A 295 -12.44 -8.97 12.84
CA GLU A 295 -13.56 -8.56 13.71
C GLU A 295 -14.53 -9.70 13.99
N ARG A 296 -14.83 -10.50 12.98
CA ARG A 296 -15.74 -11.67 13.13
C ARG A 296 -15.02 -12.95 13.53
N GLY A 297 -13.69 -12.98 13.41
CA GLY A 297 -12.89 -14.20 13.48
C GLY A 297 -13.06 -15.02 12.20
N PRO A 298 -12.04 -15.10 11.34
CA PRO A 298 -12.14 -15.80 10.07
C PRO A 298 -12.48 -17.28 10.31
N ARG A 299 -13.37 -17.84 9.49
CA ARG A 299 -13.67 -19.27 9.53
C ARG A 299 -12.42 -20.09 9.26
N PRO A 300 -12.21 -21.23 9.90
CA PRO A 300 -11.10 -22.12 9.56
C PRO A 300 -11.29 -22.69 8.15
N GLY A 301 -10.23 -22.68 7.34
CA GLY A 301 -10.22 -23.31 6.03
C GLY A 301 -9.60 -24.71 6.05
N ALA A 302 -9.22 -25.23 4.88
CA ALA A 302 -8.43 -26.45 4.76
C ALA A 302 -6.93 -26.19 5.06
N PRO A 303 -6.19 -27.23 5.49
CA PRO A 303 -4.77 -27.12 5.77
C PRO A 303 -3.95 -26.68 4.54
N LEU A 304 -3.03 -25.73 4.73
CA LEU A 304 -1.99 -25.36 3.77
C LEU A 304 -0.62 -25.52 4.43
N ASP A 305 0.08 -26.61 4.14
CA ASP A 305 1.46 -26.79 4.65
C ASP A 305 2.44 -25.92 3.88
N ARG A 306 2.57 -24.67 4.31
CA ARG A 306 3.49 -23.67 3.73
C ARG A 306 4.20 -22.89 4.83
N ARG A 307 5.47 -22.54 4.55
CA ARG A 307 6.24 -21.57 5.35
C ARG A 307 6.03 -20.19 4.76
N VAL A 308 5.44 -19.30 5.55
CA VAL A 308 5.04 -17.94 5.13
C VAL A 308 5.79 -16.92 5.98
N ALA A 309 6.61 -16.08 5.37
CA ALA A 309 7.10 -14.86 6.01
C ALA A 309 6.02 -13.78 5.84
N TYR A 310 5.47 -13.29 6.96
CA TYR A 310 4.58 -12.15 6.89
C TYR A 310 5.40 -10.85 6.88
N ASP A 311 5.25 -10.07 5.82
CA ASP A 311 5.87 -8.76 5.63
C ASP A 311 4.79 -7.68 5.77
N PRO A 312 4.61 -7.08 6.96
CA PRO A 312 3.58 -6.07 7.17
C PRO A 312 3.88 -4.83 6.32
N PRO A 313 2.96 -4.39 5.46
CA PRO A 313 3.16 -3.15 4.72
C PRO A 313 3.31 -1.98 5.68
N CYS A 314 4.29 -1.11 5.45
CA CYS A 314 4.56 0.03 6.33
C CYS A 314 3.31 0.93 6.53
N HIS A 315 2.52 1.16 5.48
CA HIS A 315 1.28 1.92 5.58
C HIS A 315 0.15 1.20 6.34
N LEU A 316 0.21 -0.12 6.48
CA LEU A 316 -0.70 -0.85 7.37
C LEU A 316 -0.21 -0.77 8.81
N LEU A 317 1.05 -1.16 9.02
CA LEU A 317 1.64 -1.27 10.35
C LEU A 317 1.83 0.09 11.03
N HIS A 318 2.44 1.04 10.32
CA HIS A 318 2.86 2.32 10.92
C HIS A 318 1.83 3.43 10.75
N ALA A 319 1.28 3.63 9.55
CA ALA A 319 0.32 4.71 9.30
C ALA A 319 -1.08 4.38 9.86
N GLN A 320 -1.57 3.16 9.65
CA GLN A 320 -2.89 2.75 10.13
C GLN A 320 -2.87 2.08 11.50
N ARG A 321 -1.70 1.73 12.06
CA ARG A 321 -1.54 1.05 13.35
C ARG A 321 -2.22 -0.33 13.41
N ILE A 322 -2.29 -1.03 12.28
CA ILE A 322 -2.90 -2.36 12.14
C ILE A 322 -1.80 -3.42 12.12
N ALA A 323 -1.62 -4.14 13.22
CA ALA A 323 -0.58 -5.15 13.40
C ALA A 323 -1.14 -6.59 13.48
N GLU A 324 -2.14 -6.82 14.33
CA GLU A 324 -2.67 -8.15 14.64
C GLU A 324 -3.64 -8.72 13.59
N PRO A 325 -4.56 -7.95 12.99
CA PRO A 325 -5.58 -8.47 12.09
C PRO A 325 -5.05 -9.37 10.97
N PRO A 326 -3.97 -9.01 10.25
CA PRO A 326 -3.40 -9.89 9.21
C PRO A 326 -2.90 -11.21 9.76
N LEU A 327 -2.32 -11.22 10.96
CA LEU A 327 -1.83 -12.44 11.62
C LEU A 327 -3.00 -13.35 12.03
N ARG A 328 -4.11 -12.78 12.52
CA ARG A 328 -5.35 -13.53 12.81
C ARG A 328 -5.93 -14.17 11.54
N VAL A 329 -5.89 -13.47 10.42
CA VAL A 329 -6.33 -14.01 9.12
C VAL A 329 -5.46 -15.19 8.70
N LEU A 330 -4.14 -15.08 8.81
CA LEU A 330 -3.22 -16.17 8.48
C LEU A 330 -3.35 -17.36 9.45
N ALA A 331 -3.59 -17.10 10.73
CA ALA A 331 -3.78 -18.14 11.75
C ALA A 331 -5.07 -18.97 11.55
N ALA A 332 -6.06 -18.46 10.80
CA ALA A 332 -7.25 -19.23 10.44
C ALA A 332 -6.98 -20.34 9.42
N ILE A 333 -5.80 -20.36 8.81
CA ILE A 333 -5.38 -21.39 7.87
C ILE A 333 -4.63 -22.48 8.62
N PRO A 334 -5.20 -23.70 8.78
CA PRO A 334 -4.57 -24.77 9.54
C PRO A 334 -3.22 -25.18 8.91
N VAL A 335 -2.28 -25.55 9.77
CA VAL A 335 -0.93 -26.04 9.39
C VAL A 335 -0.03 -24.97 8.73
N LEU A 336 -0.55 -23.77 8.46
CA LEU A 336 0.26 -22.68 7.93
C LEU A 336 1.32 -22.25 8.97
N ARG A 337 2.59 -22.23 8.56
CA ARG A 337 3.69 -21.85 9.43
C ARG A 337 4.11 -20.41 9.15
N VAL A 338 3.57 -19.46 9.92
CA VAL A 338 3.97 -18.05 9.84
C VAL A 338 5.30 -17.87 10.57
N ILE A 339 6.30 -17.37 9.85
CA ILE A 339 7.65 -17.10 10.37
C ILE A 339 7.88 -15.59 10.40
N SER A 340 8.56 -15.14 11.45
CA SER A 340 9.00 -13.75 11.59
C SER A 340 10.41 -13.59 11.02
N THR A 341 10.67 -12.41 10.42
CA THR A 341 12.02 -11.99 10.03
C THR A 341 12.43 -10.75 10.82
N PRO A 342 13.71 -10.56 11.14
CA PRO A 342 14.17 -9.41 11.94
C PRO A 342 13.72 -8.06 11.37
N ASP A 343 13.73 -7.93 10.04
CA ASP A 343 13.42 -6.68 9.34
C ASP A 343 11.97 -6.60 8.85
N ALA A 344 11.07 -7.42 9.39
CA ALA A 344 9.68 -7.46 8.94
C ALA A 344 9.01 -6.07 8.97
N ALA A 345 9.23 -5.30 10.04
CA ALA A 345 8.65 -3.95 10.21
C ALA A 345 9.31 -2.87 9.33
N GLN A 346 10.47 -3.13 8.71
CA GLN A 346 11.14 -2.17 7.84
C GLN A 346 10.44 -2.06 6.48
N CYS A 347 10.52 -0.87 5.85
CA CYS A 347 9.95 -0.65 4.53
C CYS A 347 10.62 -1.56 3.47
N CYS A 348 9.85 -2.05 2.51
CA CYS A 348 10.36 -2.82 1.37
C CYS A 348 11.06 -1.97 0.29
N GLY A 349 11.09 -0.64 0.44
CA GLY A 349 11.71 0.27 -0.51
C GLY A 349 10.84 0.67 -1.71
N SER A 350 9.61 0.16 -1.83
CA SER A 350 8.74 0.45 -2.99
C SER A 350 8.23 1.90 -3.03
N ALA A 351 7.58 2.35 -1.96
CA ALA A 351 7.02 3.70 -1.78
C ALA A 351 6.40 4.33 -3.06
N GLY A 352 5.51 3.61 -3.70
CA GLY A 352 4.80 4.07 -4.90
C GLY A 352 5.72 4.25 -6.11
N LEU A 353 5.97 5.50 -6.53
CA LEU A 353 6.85 5.81 -7.67
C LEU A 353 8.35 5.87 -7.28
N PHE A 354 8.66 5.76 -6.00
CA PHE A 354 10.02 5.92 -5.47
C PHE A 354 11.04 4.97 -6.12
N THR A 355 10.68 3.71 -6.32
CA THR A 355 11.54 2.73 -7.01
C THR A 355 11.96 3.19 -8.42
N LEU A 356 11.12 3.98 -9.10
CA LEU A 356 11.42 4.52 -10.42
C LEU A 356 12.23 5.82 -10.35
N LEU A 357 11.99 6.65 -9.33
CA LEU A 357 12.64 7.96 -9.16
C LEU A 357 13.98 7.81 -8.47
N GLU A 358 14.06 7.04 -7.39
CA GLU A 358 15.22 6.83 -6.52
C GLU A 358 15.64 5.34 -6.46
N PRO A 359 15.97 4.69 -7.60
CA PRO A 359 16.23 3.24 -7.65
C PRO A 359 17.42 2.81 -6.79
N GLY A 360 18.41 3.67 -6.60
CA GLY A 360 19.58 3.43 -5.74
C GLY A 360 19.16 3.29 -4.27
N MET A 361 18.43 4.27 -3.75
CA MET A 361 17.95 4.28 -2.38
C MET A 361 16.91 3.18 -2.14
N SER A 362 15.98 2.99 -3.08
CA SER A 362 15.00 1.88 -3.03
C SER A 362 15.69 0.53 -2.85
N ARG A 363 16.77 0.29 -3.62
CA ARG A 363 17.55 -0.93 -3.52
C ARG A 363 18.30 -1.03 -2.19
N ALA A 364 18.95 0.06 -1.74
CA ALA A 364 19.69 0.07 -0.48
C ALA A 364 18.79 -0.30 0.71
N VAL A 365 17.57 0.24 0.75
CA VAL A 365 16.55 -0.09 1.77
C VAL A 365 16.06 -1.52 1.67
N LEU A 366 15.93 -2.07 0.45
CA LEU A 366 15.43 -3.42 0.21
C LEU A 366 16.43 -4.52 0.60
N MET A 367 17.74 -4.28 0.44
CA MET A 367 18.76 -5.32 0.56
C MET A 367 18.81 -6.03 1.92
N PRO A 368 18.71 -5.35 3.09
CA PRO A 368 18.67 -6.03 4.39
C PRO A 368 17.46 -6.98 4.50
N LYS A 369 16.27 -6.51 4.11
CA LYS A 369 15.05 -7.33 4.10
C LYS A 369 15.20 -8.55 3.19
N LEU A 370 15.81 -8.41 2.02
CA LEU A 370 16.05 -9.50 1.10
C LEU A 370 17.03 -10.54 1.67
N ALA A 371 18.05 -10.10 2.43
CA ALA A 371 18.96 -10.99 3.15
C ALA A 371 18.21 -11.79 4.21
N SER A 372 17.41 -11.14 5.06
CA SER A 372 16.59 -11.80 6.08
C SER A 372 15.59 -12.81 5.48
N LEU A 373 15.00 -12.50 4.33
CA LEU A 373 14.11 -13.43 3.61
C LEU A 373 14.86 -14.62 3.03
N ARG A 374 16.09 -14.43 2.55
CA ARG A 374 16.95 -15.52 2.08
C ARG A 374 17.27 -16.49 3.21
N ASP A 375 17.68 -15.98 4.37
CA ASP A 375 18.05 -16.79 5.54
C ASP A 375 16.85 -17.52 6.12
N ALA A 376 15.69 -16.86 6.16
CA ALA A 376 14.44 -17.45 6.62
C ALA A 376 13.89 -18.51 5.66
N ALA A 377 14.29 -18.50 4.38
CA ALA A 377 13.87 -19.43 3.34
C ALA A 377 12.36 -19.73 3.31
N PRO A 378 11.47 -18.71 3.25
CA PRO A 378 10.04 -18.94 3.14
C PRO A 378 9.69 -19.48 1.76
N GLN A 379 8.53 -20.14 1.64
CA GLN A 379 7.92 -20.46 0.36
C GLN A 379 7.08 -19.30 -0.17
N ILE A 380 6.53 -18.51 0.75
CA ILE A 380 5.68 -17.37 0.44
C ILE A 380 6.08 -16.17 1.32
N VAL A 381 6.09 -14.99 0.72
CA VAL A 381 6.14 -13.71 1.43
C VAL A 381 4.75 -13.08 1.33
N ALA A 382 4.03 -13.03 2.46
CA ALA A 382 2.68 -12.49 2.51
C ALA A 382 2.71 -11.00 2.82
N THR A 383 2.13 -10.15 1.96
CA THR A 383 2.07 -8.70 2.16
C THR A 383 0.82 -8.09 1.50
N GLY A 384 0.13 -7.18 2.17
CA GLY A 384 -1.16 -6.61 1.77
C GLY A 384 -1.06 -5.26 1.05
N ASN A 385 -0.09 -5.07 0.15
CA ASN A 385 0.06 -3.82 -0.59
C ASN A 385 0.63 -4.06 -2.00
N PRO A 386 0.05 -3.50 -3.08
CA PRO A 386 0.49 -3.76 -4.46
C PRO A 386 1.96 -3.36 -4.69
N GLY A 387 2.40 -2.24 -4.14
CA GLY A 387 3.79 -1.81 -4.22
C GLY A 387 4.75 -2.83 -3.60
N CYS A 388 4.43 -3.35 -2.41
CA CYS A 388 5.23 -4.38 -1.73
C CYS A 388 5.19 -5.71 -2.48
N LEU A 389 4.02 -6.14 -2.98
CA LEU A 389 3.88 -7.35 -3.81
C LEU A 389 4.79 -7.31 -5.05
N MET A 390 4.78 -6.18 -5.76
CA MET A 390 5.62 -5.98 -6.94
C MET A 390 7.11 -5.91 -6.58
N GLN A 391 7.47 -5.13 -5.57
CA GLN A 391 8.85 -4.91 -5.15
C GLN A 391 9.51 -6.20 -4.67
N LEU A 392 8.86 -6.88 -3.71
CA LEU A 392 9.37 -8.13 -3.16
C LEU A 392 9.36 -9.26 -4.20
N GLY A 393 8.30 -9.37 -5.00
CA GLY A 393 8.24 -10.38 -6.06
C GLY A 393 9.36 -10.21 -7.10
N ALA A 394 9.65 -8.96 -7.52
CA ALA A 394 10.78 -8.67 -8.41
C ALA A 394 12.14 -8.98 -7.77
N ALA A 395 12.30 -8.60 -6.49
CA ALA A 395 13.56 -8.81 -5.77
C ALA A 395 13.85 -10.29 -5.52
N LEU A 396 12.86 -11.06 -5.09
CA LEU A 396 12.97 -12.51 -4.90
C LEU A 396 13.40 -13.20 -6.20
N ALA A 397 12.74 -12.87 -7.31
CA ALA A 397 13.09 -13.41 -8.62
C ALA A 397 14.51 -13.01 -9.07
N ALA A 398 14.88 -11.73 -8.92
CA ALA A 398 16.20 -11.22 -9.30
C ALA A 398 17.35 -11.79 -8.44
N ALA A 399 17.04 -12.17 -7.19
CA ALA A 399 17.99 -12.78 -6.26
C ALA A 399 18.00 -14.31 -6.33
N GLY A 400 17.18 -14.95 -7.16
CA GLY A 400 17.08 -16.41 -7.25
C GLY A 400 16.50 -17.07 -6.00
N ILE A 401 15.72 -16.35 -5.19
CA ILE A 401 15.05 -16.89 -4.01
C ILE A 401 13.74 -17.53 -4.43
N ALA A 402 13.58 -18.82 -4.13
CA ALA A 402 12.41 -19.60 -4.51
C ALA A 402 11.21 -19.35 -3.61
N ALA A 403 10.79 -18.08 -3.51
CA ALA A 403 9.61 -17.64 -2.76
C ALA A 403 8.70 -16.81 -3.66
N GLN A 404 7.41 -16.74 -3.29
CA GLN A 404 6.40 -15.99 -4.03
C GLN A 404 5.82 -14.90 -3.13
N ALA A 405 5.70 -13.66 -3.65
CA ALA A 405 4.96 -12.62 -2.97
C ALA A 405 3.45 -12.81 -3.22
N ARG A 406 2.65 -12.91 -2.15
CA ARG A 406 1.19 -13.12 -2.21
C ARG A 406 0.46 -12.23 -1.20
N HIS A 407 -0.77 -11.88 -1.52
CA HIS A 407 -1.63 -11.17 -0.58
C HIS A 407 -2.20 -12.14 0.48
N PRO A 408 -2.31 -11.75 1.77
CA PRO A 408 -2.88 -12.62 2.81
C PRO A 408 -4.25 -13.21 2.45
N VAL A 409 -5.13 -12.43 1.81
CA VAL A 409 -6.46 -12.93 1.40
C VAL A 409 -6.41 -13.99 0.31
N GLU A 410 -5.35 -14.04 -0.52
CA GLU A 410 -5.19 -15.11 -1.51
C GLU A 410 -4.88 -16.46 -0.84
N LEU A 411 -4.17 -16.44 0.28
CA LEU A 411 -3.87 -17.65 1.04
C LEU A 411 -5.13 -18.16 1.75
N LEU A 412 -5.91 -17.26 2.33
CA LEU A 412 -7.18 -17.61 2.93
C LEU A 412 -8.19 -18.13 1.90
N ASP A 413 -8.25 -17.49 0.73
CA ASP A 413 -9.08 -17.90 -0.41
C ASP A 413 -8.72 -19.30 -0.91
N GLU A 414 -7.42 -19.60 -1.05
CA GLU A 414 -6.91 -20.94 -1.40
C GLU A 414 -7.33 -21.99 -0.37
N SER A 415 -7.22 -21.66 0.91
CA SER A 415 -7.63 -22.53 2.02
C SER A 415 -9.14 -22.77 2.03
N TYR A 416 -9.94 -21.74 1.77
CA TYR A 416 -11.41 -21.86 1.68
C TYR A 416 -11.84 -22.65 0.46
N GLN A 417 -11.18 -22.48 -0.67
CA GLN A 417 -11.43 -23.27 -1.87
C GLN A 417 -11.16 -24.75 -1.61
N ALA A 418 -10.03 -25.08 -1.00
CA ALA A 418 -9.69 -26.45 -0.63
C ALA A 418 -10.64 -27.05 0.42
N ALA A 419 -11.23 -26.22 1.27
CA ALA A 419 -12.26 -26.62 2.24
C ALA A 419 -13.67 -26.79 1.63
N GLY A 420 -13.85 -26.47 0.32
CA GLY A 420 -15.13 -26.61 -0.36
C GLY A 420 -16.17 -25.54 0.01
N TYR A 421 -15.75 -24.35 0.48
CA TYR A 421 -16.66 -23.23 0.72
C TYR A 421 -17.24 -22.65 -0.59
N TYR A 422 -16.57 -22.89 -1.71
CA TYR A 422 -17.01 -22.49 -3.04
C TYR A 422 -17.41 -23.75 -3.82
N ALA A 423 -18.56 -23.69 -4.49
CA ALA A 423 -19.00 -24.76 -5.40
C ALA A 423 -18.46 -24.52 -6.83
#